data_0c85b0928998c25a2a02e91be3083b96
#
_entry.id   0c85b0928998c25a2a02e91be3083b96
#
_cell.length_a   1.000
_cell.length_b   1.000
_cell.length_c   1.000
_cell.angle_alpha   90.00
_cell.angle_beta   90.00
_cell.angle_gamma   90.00
#
_symmetry.space_group_name_H-M   'P 1'
#
loop_
_entity.id
_entity.type
_entity.pdbx_description
1 polymer ?
#
loop_
_entity_poly.entity_id
_entity_poly.type
_entity_poly.pdbx_seq_one_letter_code
_entity_poly.pdbx_strand_id
1 'polypeptide(L)'
;MRLISRKQNFNARYSALIFCIALIFSAANREAYAQETATWNVVKAKSGSQGNLQANNPIHAADLFFPGDDEYDEAFSIAIRQGRVPKTNVFPLFGSELGASLNNDIKESELLSGIVFRASTPTLYYDSPAKQNDLGTSLLEDPSLDINTFPEILHFWQTLPDVLALGLNLYPSASIAFNIDISFNYRRDKIVGQSSPFQWDIDDFRENLTSAAQFPLRTYIAWVGKGYGVALGRFPSGMGWGTLSGSILNPRASSYDQIRFYLESGPFRFTSMTATSSAQLSKAEQEIQFRTFSDGSNFWDSLNDHDYAAHDMAIKLANWHEIEWKPAPWIELSVAEMSVIGGRTPSLSFVLPTTIWHNTYAAGYSNVGVSLSATIVPFRGLMLSGELFIDDMKGPRESADAKPQSLAWLGTARWSTLLFDRISLDTGLEYQHVDRWTYVRWSPYLAMYQRQTLPDGIFGQDQSLGAPWGPDYDSIGAYTNIKFKNGARLRLNYEFIRKGPIYQGMASKVSVTADFDGDPTTAATTEKIWVPVYYDYDKYAGDGALEAILSRPDEYRHLLSIIGAMPLEKAIELQLSTTIGFYRNFRHVEGASETALLLYAGIVVHLPAK
;
A
#
# COMPACT_ATOMS: atom_id res chain seq x y z
N MET A 1 -36.33 -0.05 25.26
CA MET A 1 -36.63 0.48 23.89
C MET A 1 -35.40 0.59 22.97
N ARG A 2 -34.17 0.79 23.45
CA ARG A 2 -32.95 0.88 22.58
C ARG A 2 -32.45 -0.44 21.97
N LEU A 3 -32.79 -1.60 22.52
CA LEU A 3 -32.36 -2.91 22.03
C LEU A 3 -33.19 -3.43 20.82
N ILE A 4 -34.42 -3.00 20.65
CA ILE A 4 -35.30 -3.42 19.54
C ILE A 4 -34.93 -2.70 18.24
N SER A 5 -34.51 -1.44 18.32
CA SER A 5 -34.06 -0.65 17.16
C SER A 5 -32.76 -1.18 16.52
N ARG A 6 -31.83 -1.73 17.31
CA ARG A 6 -30.59 -2.31 16.79
C ARG A 6 -30.82 -3.64 16.02
N LYS A 7 -31.78 -4.47 16.42
CA LYS A 7 -32.07 -5.73 15.72
C LYS A 7 -32.74 -5.52 14.35
N GLN A 8 -33.59 -4.51 14.20
CA GLN A 8 -34.24 -4.24 12.91
C GLN A 8 -33.26 -3.67 11.87
N ASN A 9 -32.31 -2.83 12.29
CA ASN A 9 -31.28 -2.32 11.40
C ASN A 9 -30.28 -3.41 10.96
N PHE A 10 -30.01 -4.41 11.81
CA PHE A 10 -29.11 -5.50 11.48
C PHE A 10 -29.68 -6.38 10.35
N ASN A 11 -30.96 -6.75 10.42
CA ASN A 11 -31.60 -7.56 9.38
C ASN A 11 -31.68 -6.87 8.01
N ALA A 12 -31.94 -5.56 7.96
CA ALA A 12 -31.98 -4.80 6.71
C ALA A 12 -30.62 -4.73 6.01
N ARG A 13 -29.54 -4.68 6.78
CA ARG A 13 -28.15 -4.60 6.27
C ARG A 13 -27.70 -5.91 5.60
N TYR A 14 -28.04 -7.05 6.19
CA TYR A 14 -27.73 -8.35 5.60
C TYR A 14 -28.61 -8.69 4.38
N SER A 15 -29.85 -8.22 4.36
CA SER A 15 -30.74 -8.40 3.22
C SER A 15 -30.24 -7.65 1.97
N ALA A 16 -29.69 -6.47 2.13
CA ALA A 16 -29.09 -5.72 1.03
C ALA A 16 -27.83 -6.43 0.46
N LEU A 17 -26.98 -6.97 1.33
CA LEU A 17 -25.79 -7.71 0.92
C LEU A 17 -26.15 -8.99 0.17
N ILE A 18 -27.09 -9.77 0.70
CA ILE A 18 -27.58 -11.01 0.05
C ILE A 18 -28.25 -10.67 -1.28
N PHE A 19 -28.99 -9.56 -1.36
CA PHE A 19 -29.63 -9.12 -2.59
C PHE A 19 -28.61 -8.70 -3.66
N CYS A 20 -27.56 -7.98 -3.28
CA CYS A 20 -26.47 -7.61 -4.21
C CYS A 20 -25.72 -8.84 -4.75
N ILE A 21 -25.41 -9.81 -3.87
CA ILE A 21 -24.78 -11.07 -4.27
C ILE A 21 -25.71 -11.87 -5.20
N ALA A 22 -27.01 -11.95 -4.87
CA ALA A 22 -28.01 -12.65 -5.69
C ALA A 22 -28.22 -11.97 -7.05
N LEU A 23 -28.12 -10.65 -7.14
CA LEU A 23 -28.20 -9.90 -8.40
C LEU A 23 -27.01 -10.20 -9.32
N ILE A 24 -25.79 -10.24 -8.78
CA ILE A 24 -24.58 -10.58 -9.55
C ILE A 24 -24.68 -12.03 -10.09
N PHE A 25 -25.08 -12.99 -9.26
CA PHE A 25 -25.26 -14.38 -9.68
C PHE A 25 -26.45 -14.58 -10.61
N SER A 26 -27.55 -13.85 -10.43
CA SER A 26 -28.73 -13.90 -11.31
C SER A 26 -28.46 -13.31 -12.69
N ALA A 27 -27.71 -12.21 -12.78
CA ALA A 27 -27.29 -11.61 -14.05
C ALA A 27 -26.34 -12.54 -14.82
N ALA A 28 -25.36 -13.14 -14.11
CA ALA A 28 -24.44 -14.11 -14.72
C ALA A 28 -25.14 -15.36 -15.26
N ASN A 29 -26.25 -15.80 -14.64
CA ASN A 29 -27.01 -16.96 -15.10
C ASN A 29 -27.99 -16.65 -16.24
N ARG A 30 -28.53 -15.44 -16.37
CA ARG A 30 -29.47 -15.09 -17.46
C ARG A 30 -28.81 -15.04 -18.84
N GLU A 31 -27.56 -14.62 -18.93
CA GLU A 31 -26.84 -14.58 -20.20
C GLU A 31 -26.34 -15.94 -20.69
N ALA A 32 -26.18 -16.92 -19.80
CA ALA A 32 -25.79 -18.28 -20.20
C ALA A 32 -26.88 -18.98 -21.04
N TYR A 33 -28.13 -18.53 -21.01
CA TYR A 33 -29.25 -19.10 -21.77
C TYR A 33 -29.60 -18.37 -23.08
N ALA A 34 -29.03 -17.18 -23.34
CA ALA A 34 -29.44 -16.34 -24.48
C ALA A 34 -28.43 -16.28 -25.65
N GLN A 35 -27.35 -17.06 -25.62
CA GLN A 35 -26.29 -16.98 -26.64
C GLN A 35 -26.19 -18.22 -27.54
N GLU A 36 -27.16 -18.40 -28.42
CA GLU A 36 -26.96 -19.26 -29.60
C GLU A 36 -26.84 -18.52 -30.95
N THR A 37 -26.98 -17.20 -31.00
CA THR A 37 -26.79 -16.44 -32.23
C THR A 37 -26.34 -15.01 -31.97
N ALA A 38 -25.06 -14.75 -31.88
CA ALA A 38 -24.42 -13.51 -32.35
C ALA A 38 -22.91 -13.54 -32.13
N THR A 39 -22.13 -13.64 -33.15
CA THR A 39 -20.70 -13.33 -33.16
C THR A 39 -20.50 -11.83 -32.95
N TRP A 40 -20.40 -11.39 -31.71
CA TRP A 40 -19.98 -10.05 -31.37
C TRP A 40 -18.51 -10.07 -30.94
N ASN A 41 -17.68 -9.38 -31.71
CA ASN A 41 -16.35 -9.01 -31.25
C ASN A 41 -16.51 -8.12 -30.02
N VAL A 42 -16.40 -8.68 -28.83
CA VAL A 42 -16.45 -7.95 -27.57
C VAL A 42 -15.16 -7.16 -27.43
N VAL A 43 -15.27 -5.87 -27.64
CA VAL A 43 -14.26 -4.90 -27.28
C VAL A 43 -14.16 -4.94 -25.74
N LYS A 44 -13.04 -5.45 -25.22
CA LYS A 44 -12.79 -5.57 -23.77
C LYS A 44 -12.72 -4.17 -23.15
N ALA A 45 -13.74 -3.76 -22.42
CA ALA A 45 -13.65 -2.57 -21.58
C ALA A 45 -12.69 -2.86 -20.43
N LYS A 46 -11.58 -2.15 -20.36
CA LYS A 46 -10.67 -2.17 -19.22
C LYS A 46 -11.30 -1.37 -18.10
N SER A 47 -11.63 -2.02 -17.01
CA SER A 47 -11.93 -1.36 -15.77
C SER A 47 -10.80 -1.71 -14.81
N GLY A 48 -9.88 -0.81 -14.62
CA GLY A 48 -8.98 -0.91 -13.50
C GLY A 48 -9.58 -0.15 -12.33
N SER A 49 -9.69 -0.75 -11.17
CA SER A 49 -9.58 0.01 -9.95
C SER A 49 -8.24 0.75 -10.03
N GLN A 50 -8.22 2.03 -10.29
CA GLN A 50 -7.02 2.82 -10.58
C GLN A 50 -6.18 2.33 -11.78
N GLY A 51 -6.73 1.50 -12.63
CA GLY A 51 -6.07 0.95 -13.79
C GLY A 51 -5.86 1.96 -14.90
N ASN A 52 -4.93 1.70 -15.76
CA ASN A 52 -4.67 2.48 -16.97
C ASN A 52 -5.97 2.86 -17.67
N LEU A 53 -6.15 4.14 -17.97
CA LEU A 53 -7.25 4.66 -18.77
C LEU A 53 -7.17 4.20 -20.25
N GLN A 54 -6.50 3.08 -20.52
CA GLN A 54 -6.30 2.53 -21.84
C GLN A 54 -7.54 1.76 -22.30
N ALA A 55 -8.32 2.36 -23.16
CA ALA A 55 -9.36 1.66 -23.89
C ALA A 55 -8.71 0.78 -24.97
N ASN A 56 -8.89 -0.53 -24.90
CA ASN A 56 -8.66 -1.53 -25.97
C ASN A 56 -7.53 -1.28 -27.00
N ASN A 57 -6.52 -0.51 -26.61
CA ASN A 57 -5.36 -0.31 -27.47
C ASN A 57 -4.40 -1.49 -27.32
N PRO A 58 -3.69 -1.87 -28.38
CA PRO A 58 -2.64 -2.87 -28.25
C PRO A 58 -1.62 -2.43 -27.20
N ILE A 59 -1.04 -3.41 -26.51
CA ILE A 59 -0.03 -3.18 -25.48
C ILE A 59 1.14 -2.43 -26.11
N HIS A 60 1.45 -1.25 -25.56
CA HIS A 60 2.66 -0.52 -25.92
C HIS A 60 3.82 -0.99 -25.05
N ALA A 61 5.00 -1.18 -25.63
CA ALA A 61 6.14 -1.80 -24.95
C ALA A 61 6.59 -1.07 -23.68
N ALA A 62 6.49 0.26 -23.65
CA ALA A 62 6.91 1.09 -22.54
C ALA A 62 5.79 1.42 -21.52
N ASP A 63 4.55 1.00 -21.75
CA ASP A 63 3.48 1.19 -20.77
C ASP A 63 3.77 0.41 -19.48
N LEU A 64 3.27 0.95 -18.36
CA LEU A 64 3.35 0.32 -17.06
C LEU A 64 2.01 -0.34 -16.71
N PHE A 65 2.08 -1.59 -16.28
CA PHE A 65 0.94 -2.42 -15.88
C PHE A 65 1.06 -2.82 -14.41
N PHE A 66 -0.05 -2.74 -13.70
CA PHE A 66 -0.13 -2.89 -12.25
C PHE A 66 -1.02 -4.07 -11.85
N PRO A 67 -0.86 -4.63 -10.65
CA PRO A 67 -1.82 -5.58 -10.10
C PRO A 67 -3.25 -5.01 -10.14
N GLY A 68 -4.19 -5.77 -10.68
CA GLY A 68 -5.57 -5.34 -10.95
C GLY A 68 -5.82 -4.87 -12.37
N ASP A 69 -4.79 -4.57 -13.16
CA ASP A 69 -4.94 -4.40 -14.61
C ASP A 69 -5.18 -5.78 -15.25
N ASP A 70 -6.11 -5.86 -16.17
CA ASP A 70 -6.51 -7.13 -16.79
C ASP A 70 -5.35 -7.89 -17.42
N GLU A 71 -4.43 -7.18 -18.07
CA GLU A 71 -3.27 -7.76 -18.74
C GLU A 71 -2.23 -8.25 -17.74
N TYR A 72 -2.02 -7.51 -16.66
CA TYR A 72 -1.12 -7.92 -15.59
C TYR A 72 -1.62 -9.21 -14.94
N ASP A 73 -2.87 -9.22 -14.49
CA ASP A 73 -3.46 -10.36 -13.78
C ASP A 73 -3.58 -11.60 -14.70
N GLU A 74 -3.87 -11.41 -15.98
CA GLU A 74 -3.92 -12.50 -16.96
C GLU A 74 -2.53 -13.10 -17.23
N ALA A 75 -1.50 -12.27 -17.46
CA ALA A 75 -0.14 -12.74 -17.67
C ALA A 75 0.37 -13.55 -16.47
N PHE A 76 0.06 -13.06 -15.27
CA PHE A 76 0.40 -13.72 -14.03
C PHE A 76 -0.27 -15.10 -13.90
N SER A 77 -1.57 -15.13 -14.12
CA SER A 77 -2.38 -16.35 -14.06
C SER A 77 -1.97 -17.38 -15.13
N ILE A 78 -1.66 -16.93 -16.35
CA ILE A 78 -1.16 -17.79 -17.43
C ILE A 78 0.16 -18.45 -17.02
N ALA A 79 1.12 -17.69 -16.48
CA ALA A 79 2.40 -18.24 -16.07
C ALA A 79 2.22 -19.39 -15.08
N ILE A 80 1.42 -19.18 -14.03
CA ILE A 80 1.15 -20.20 -13.00
C ILE A 80 0.45 -21.43 -13.62
N ARG A 81 -0.55 -21.23 -14.48
CA ARG A 81 -1.26 -22.33 -15.18
C ARG A 81 -0.33 -23.13 -16.11
N GLN A 82 0.71 -22.49 -16.63
CA GLN A 82 1.74 -23.15 -17.44
C GLN A 82 2.82 -23.87 -16.63
N GLY A 83 2.81 -23.74 -15.30
CA GLY A 83 3.83 -24.31 -14.43
C GLY A 83 5.11 -23.48 -14.38
N ARG A 84 5.01 -22.18 -14.55
CA ARG A 84 6.13 -21.23 -14.53
C ARG A 84 5.91 -20.16 -13.46
N VAL A 85 7.00 -19.72 -12.84
CA VAL A 85 6.99 -18.50 -12.04
C VAL A 85 6.73 -17.31 -12.99
N PRO A 86 5.87 -16.35 -12.61
CA PRO A 86 5.65 -15.13 -13.38
C PRO A 86 6.93 -14.35 -13.67
N LYS A 87 6.87 -13.35 -14.55
CA LYS A 87 8.07 -12.67 -15.09
C LYS A 87 8.98 -12.08 -14.02
N THR A 88 8.43 -11.49 -12.98
CA THR A 88 9.14 -10.90 -11.83
C THR A 88 8.18 -10.74 -10.65
N ASN A 89 8.72 -10.66 -9.44
CA ASN A 89 7.98 -10.35 -8.23
C ASN A 89 7.84 -8.84 -7.99
N VAL A 90 8.36 -7.99 -8.89
CA VAL A 90 8.33 -6.53 -8.76
C VAL A 90 7.34 -5.94 -9.74
N PHE A 91 6.39 -5.14 -9.26
CA PHE A 91 5.51 -4.35 -10.11
C PHE A 91 5.83 -2.85 -10.07
N PRO A 92 5.45 -2.07 -11.11
CA PRO A 92 4.73 -2.43 -12.33
C PRO A 92 5.59 -3.23 -13.32
N LEU A 93 4.91 -3.97 -14.20
CA LEU A 93 5.52 -4.58 -15.38
C LEU A 93 5.47 -3.60 -16.55
N PHE A 94 6.50 -3.61 -17.38
CA PHE A 94 6.45 -2.93 -18.67
C PHE A 94 5.68 -3.78 -19.70
N GLY A 95 5.04 -3.13 -20.65
CA GLY A 95 4.29 -3.83 -21.72
C GLY A 95 5.14 -4.81 -22.52
N SER A 96 6.42 -4.51 -22.71
CA SER A 96 7.39 -5.44 -23.32
C SER A 96 7.53 -6.77 -22.56
N GLU A 97 7.33 -6.74 -21.25
CA GLU A 97 7.39 -7.93 -20.39
C GLU A 97 6.09 -8.75 -20.46
N LEU A 98 4.95 -8.07 -20.64
CA LEU A 98 3.64 -8.71 -20.77
C LEU A 98 3.44 -9.33 -22.16
N GLY A 99 3.88 -8.67 -23.23
CA GLY A 99 3.70 -9.12 -24.62
C GLY A 99 4.22 -10.53 -24.85
N ALA A 100 5.38 -10.85 -24.27
CA ALA A 100 5.96 -12.18 -24.32
C ALA A 100 5.12 -13.25 -23.60
N SER A 101 4.38 -12.87 -22.55
CA SER A 101 3.54 -13.79 -21.77
C SER A 101 2.15 -13.99 -22.37
N LEU A 102 1.62 -12.98 -23.05
CA LEU A 102 0.26 -12.98 -23.58
C LEU A 102 0.17 -13.39 -25.06
N ASN A 103 1.31 -13.62 -25.74
CA ASN A 103 1.39 -13.79 -27.21
C ASN A 103 0.70 -12.64 -27.98
N ASN A 104 0.68 -11.45 -27.42
CA ASN A 104 0.11 -10.27 -28.06
C ASN A 104 1.17 -9.57 -28.92
N ASP A 105 0.77 -9.19 -30.14
CA ASP A 105 1.61 -8.33 -30.98
C ASP A 105 1.78 -6.97 -30.28
N ILE A 106 3.05 -6.60 -30.03
CA ILE A 106 3.40 -5.26 -29.60
C ILE A 106 3.29 -4.37 -30.84
N LYS A 107 2.32 -3.45 -30.85
CA LYS A 107 2.16 -2.55 -31.99
C LYS A 107 3.22 -1.48 -32.05
N GLU A 108 3.64 -1.17 -33.27
CA GLU A 108 4.43 0.01 -33.60
C GLU A 108 3.65 1.30 -33.35
N SER A 109 4.34 2.33 -32.95
CA SER A 109 3.89 3.60 -32.40
C SER A 109 2.82 4.34 -33.22
N GLU A 110 1.74 4.74 -32.56
CA GLU A 110 0.96 5.92 -32.96
C GLU A 110 1.29 7.07 -31.99
N LEU A 111 1.57 8.26 -32.52
CA LEU A 111 2.05 9.41 -31.72
C LEU A 111 1.07 9.84 -30.65
N LEU A 112 -0.22 9.59 -30.82
CA LEU A 112 -1.29 9.91 -29.88
C LEU A 112 -2.21 8.71 -29.73
N SER A 113 -2.18 8.02 -28.61
CA SER A 113 -3.00 6.82 -28.46
C SER A 113 -4.36 7.07 -27.79
N GLY A 114 -4.57 8.23 -27.21
CA GLY A 114 -5.89 8.58 -26.74
C GLY A 114 -5.93 9.46 -25.48
N ILE A 115 -6.95 10.28 -25.44
CA ILE A 115 -7.45 10.90 -24.22
C ILE A 115 -8.56 10.00 -23.71
N VAL A 116 -8.47 9.56 -22.46
CA VAL A 116 -9.52 8.75 -21.83
C VAL A 116 -10.18 9.60 -20.76
N PHE A 117 -11.49 9.69 -20.86
CA PHE A 117 -12.31 10.35 -19.85
C PHE A 117 -13.11 9.30 -19.10
N ARG A 118 -13.09 9.37 -17.78
CA ARG A 118 -13.87 8.51 -16.90
C ARG A 118 -14.66 9.37 -15.93
N ALA A 119 -15.91 9.05 -15.74
CA ALA A 119 -16.75 9.63 -14.71
C ALA A 119 -17.49 8.53 -13.96
N SER A 120 -17.65 8.68 -12.67
CA SER A 120 -18.46 7.79 -11.85
C SER A 120 -19.49 8.58 -11.06
N THR A 121 -20.66 7.98 -10.85
CA THR A 121 -21.73 8.49 -9.98
C THR A 121 -21.89 7.53 -8.82
N PRO A 122 -21.09 7.63 -7.76
CA PRO A 122 -21.18 6.70 -6.66
C PRO A 122 -22.29 7.05 -5.69
N THR A 123 -22.89 6.01 -5.13
CA THR A 123 -23.62 6.09 -3.86
C THR A 123 -22.72 5.48 -2.80
N LEU A 124 -22.41 6.25 -1.78
CA LEU A 124 -21.51 5.86 -0.72
C LEU A 124 -22.23 5.82 0.62
N TYR A 125 -22.03 4.76 1.37
CA TYR A 125 -22.44 4.67 2.77
C TYR A 125 -21.25 4.24 3.62
N TYR A 126 -20.97 5.01 4.66
CA TYR A 126 -19.94 4.69 5.63
C TYR A 126 -20.54 4.79 7.04
N ASP A 127 -20.36 3.74 7.84
CA ASP A 127 -20.71 3.68 9.24
C ASP A 127 -19.53 3.14 10.04
N SER A 128 -18.96 3.99 10.88
CA SER A 128 -17.94 3.62 11.84
C SER A 128 -18.10 4.50 13.07
N PRO A 129 -17.91 3.97 14.27
CA PRO A 129 -17.95 4.75 15.51
C PRO A 129 -16.88 5.83 15.60
N ALA A 130 -15.83 5.72 14.83
CA ALA A 130 -14.77 6.71 14.72
C ALA A 130 -15.15 7.99 13.97
N LYS A 131 -16.42 8.15 13.61
CA LYS A 131 -16.91 9.17 12.69
C LYS A 131 -16.58 10.61 13.02
N GLN A 132 -16.32 10.98 14.24
CA GLN A 132 -16.45 12.39 14.61
C GLN A 132 -15.22 13.09 15.16
N ASN A 133 -14.29 12.40 15.79
CA ASN A 133 -13.29 13.12 16.59
C ASN A 133 -11.84 12.88 16.19
N ASP A 134 -11.55 11.86 15.40
CA ASP A 134 -10.19 11.35 15.34
C ASP A 134 -9.47 11.62 14.01
N LEU A 135 -10.21 12.05 13.00
CA LEU A 135 -9.65 12.35 11.68
C LEU A 135 -9.43 13.85 11.43
N GLY A 136 -9.94 14.70 12.31
CA GLY A 136 -9.86 16.16 12.16
C GLY A 136 -8.85 16.85 13.03
N THR A 137 -8.47 16.29 14.15
CA THR A 137 -7.30 16.74 14.90
C THR A 137 -6.11 16.06 14.27
N SER A 138 -5.32 16.85 13.63
CA SER A 138 -4.22 16.38 12.84
C SER A 138 -3.32 15.47 13.70
N LEU A 139 -2.98 14.31 13.18
CA LEU A 139 -1.82 13.54 13.59
C LEU A 139 -0.57 14.39 13.74
N LEU A 140 -0.53 15.52 13.06
CA LEU A 140 0.46 16.56 13.21
C LEU A 140 0.40 17.21 14.60
N GLU A 141 -0.73 17.13 15.32
CA GLU A 141 -0.92 17.72 16.63
C GLU A 141 -0.82 16.73 17.79
N ASP A 142 -1.27 15.50 17.58
CA ASP A 142 -1.21 14.45 18.62
C ASP A 142 -0.77 13.10 18.04
N PRO A 143 0.51 12.78 18.10
CA PRO A 143 1.05 11.51 17.60
C PRO A 143 0.71 10.32 18.48
N SER A 144 0.05 10.51 19.62
CA SER A 144 -0.53 9.40 20.38
C SER A 144 -1.78 8.84 19.69
N LEU A 145 -2.34 9.56 18.74
CA LEU A 145 -3.41 9.07 17.89
C LEU A 145 -2.83 8.12 16.84
N ASP A 146 -3.15 6.86 16.95
CA ASP A 146 -2.81 5.85 15.97
C ASP A 146 -3.65 6.06 14.70
N ILE A 147 -3.05 6.62 13.66
CA ILE A 147 -3.69 6.76 12.34
C ILE A 147 -3.97 5.44 11.66
N ASN A 148 -3.23 4.41 12.03
CA ASN A 148 -3.51 3.06 11.56
C ASN A 148 -4.72 2.45 12.27
N THR A 149 -5.39 3.20 13.16
CA THR A 149 -6.60 2.76 13.84
C THR A 149 -7.74 2.46 12.87
N PHE A 150 -7.72 3.06 11.67
CA PHE A 150 -8.73 2.84 10.62
C PHE A 150 -8.09 2.56 9.27
N PRO A 151 -7.26 1.53 9.18
CA PRO A 151 -6.62 1.18 7.92
C PRO A 151 -7.63 0.74 6.85
N GLU A 152 -8.83 0.30 7.24
CA GLU A 152 -9.92 0.04 6.32
C GLU A 152 -10.40 1.30 5.59
N ILE A 153 -10.42 2.46 6.26
CA ILE A 153 -10.78 3.73 5.62
C ILE A 153 -9.75 4.07 4.56
N LEU A 154 -8.48 3.89 4.88
CA LEU A 154 -7.41 4.11 3.95
C LEU A 154 -7.49 3.20 2.74
N HIS A 155 -7.59 1.90 3.00
CA HIS A 155 -7.73 0.89 1.96
C HIS A 155 -8.93 1.17 1.07
N PHE A 156 -10.05 1.53 1.70
CA PHE A 156 -11.25 1.89 0.99
C PHE A 156 -11.10 3.15 0.14
N TRP A 157 -10.53 4.20 0.70
CA TRP A 157 -10.28 5.42 -0.05
C TRP A 157 -9.45 5.18 -1.31
N GLN A 158 -8.46 4.30 -1.21
CA GLN A 158 -7.60 3.92 -2.32
C GLN A 158 -8.31 3.05 -3.37
N THR A 159 -9.35 2.33 -2.96
CA THR A 159 -10.12 1.43 -3.84
C THR A 159 -11.37 2.07 -4.43
N LEU A 160 -11.78 3.26 -3.94
CA LEU A 160 -12.89 4.00 -4.55
C LEU A 160 -12.54 4.39 -5.98
N PRO A 161 -13.47 4.17 -6.93
CA PRO A 161 -13.35 4.74 -8.26
C PRO A 161 -13.29 6.26 -8.21
N ASP A 162 -12.49 6.85 -9.09
CA ASP A 162 -12.47 8.30 -9.22
C ASP A 162 -13.84 8.83 -9.61
N VAL A 163 -14.23 9.98 -9.06
CA VAL A 163 -15.45 10.68 -9.48
C VAL A 163 -15.30 11.19 -10.89
N LEU A 164 -14.12 11.73 -11.19
CA LEU A 164 -13.75 12.23 -12.51
C LEU A 164 -12.28 11.93 -12.74
N ALA A 165 -11.94 11.36 -13.89
CA ALA A 165 -10.56 11.18 -14.29
C ALA A 165 -10.34 11.52 -15.77
N LEU A 166 -9.20 12.13 -16.03
CA LEU A 166 -8.70 12.44 -17.36
C LEU A 166 -7.31 11.82 -17.52
N GLY A 167 -7.17 10.91 -18.45
CA GLY A 167 -5.90 10.27 -18.79
C GLY A 167 -5.40 10.70 -20.16
N LEU A 168 -4.10 10.90 -20.28
CA LEU A 168 -3.40 11.15 -21.53
C LEU A 168 -2.24 10.19 -21.66
N ASN A 169 -2.22 9.44 -22.76
CA ASN A 169 -1.10 8.57 -23.13
C ASN A 169 -0.49 9.07 -24.45
N LEU A 170 0.81 9.27 -24.46
CA LEU A 170 1.59 9.67 -25.63
C LEU A 170 2.69 8.64 -25.88
N TYR A 171 2.83 8.20 -27.12
CA TYR A 171 3.84 7.23 -27.54
C TYR A 171 4.70 7.80 -28.67
N PRO A 172 5.75 8.57 -28.32
CA PRO A 172 6.64 9.17 -29.32
C PRO A 172 7.40 8.14 -30.18
N SER A 173 7.58 6.94 -29.64
CA SER A 173 8.19 5.80 -30.35
C SER A 173 7.72 4.48 -29.72
N ALA A 174 7.99 3.37 -30.36
CA ALA A 174 7.68 2.04 -29.82
C ALA A 174 8.32 1.72 -28.45
N SER A 175 9.33 2.48 -28.06
CA SER A 175 10.10 2.27 -26.80
C SER A 175 9.87 3.35 -25.75
N ILE A 176 9.08 4.39 -26.02
CA ILE A 176 8.88 5.51 -25.10
C ILE A 176 7.38 5.73 -24.89
N ALA A 177 6.97 5.82 -23.61
CA ALA A 177 5.63 6.18 -23.21
C ALA A 177 5.64 7.36 -22.23
N PHE A 178 4.69 8.26 -22.38
CA PHE A 178 4.31 9.26 -21.40
C PHE A 178 2.88 8.99 -20.96
N ASN A 179 2.65 9.02 -19.67
CA ASN A 179 1.32 8.91 -19.09
C ASN A 179 1.07 10.06 -18.13
N ILE A 180 -0.13 10.62 -18.17
CA ILE A 180 -0.64 11.53 -17.15
C ILE A 180 -2.06 11.10 -16.84
N ASP A 181 -2.34 10.80 -15.57
CA ASP A 181 -3.65 10.42 -15.07
C ASP A 181 -4.05 11.43 -13.97
N ILE A 182 -4.98 12.30 -14.31
CA ILE A 182 -5.51 13.34 -13.44
C ILE A 182 -6.86 12.85 -12.92
N SER A 183 -6.98 12.64 -11.62
CA SER A 183 -8.20 12.16 -11.01
C SER A 183 -8.66 13.06 -9.87
N PHE A 184 -9.97 13.13 -9.72
CA PHE A 184 -10.66 13.83 -8.66
C PHE A 184 -11.49 12.83 -7.87
N ASN A 185 -11.32 12.86 -6.56
CA ASN A 185 -11.99 11.98 -5.62
C ASN A 185 -12.84 12.77 -4.64
N TYR A 186 -13.65 12.07 -3.86
CA TYR A 186 -14.36 12.69 -2.75
C TYR A 186 -13.41 13.20 -1.68
N ARG A 187 -13.76 14.29 -1.05
CA ARG A 187 -13.07 14.74 0.15
C ARG A 187 -13.31 13.76 1.28
N ARG A 188 -12.25 13.33 1.91
CA ARG A 188 -12.25 12.31 2.97
C ARG A 188 -13.04 12.77 4.20
N ASP A 189 -12.85 14.01 4.63
CA ASP A 189 -13.56 14.61 5.75
C ASP A 189 -15.08 14.63 5.54
N LYS A 190 -15.52 14.76 4.31
CA LYS A 190 -16.95 14.74 3.96
C LYS A 190 -17.53 13.33 3.98
N ILE A 191 -16.78 12.32 3.56
CA ILE A 191 -17.23 10.92 3.60
C ILE A 191 -17.43 10.45 5.04
N VAL A 192 -16.47 10.74 5.91
CA VAL A 192 -16.50 10.31 7.31
C VAL A 192 -17.64 10.94 8.11
N GLY A 193 -18.08 12.13 7.72
CA GLY A 193 -19.21 12.84 8.35
C GLY A 193 -20.61 12.39 7.90
N GLN A 194 -20.73 11.61 6.81
CA GLN A 194 -22.04 11.27 6.26
C GLN A 194 -22.73 10.14 7.02
N SER A 195 -23.93 10.44 7.54
CA SER A 195 -24.77 9.47 8.24
C SER A 195 -25.86 8.83 7.37
N SER A 196 -26.03 9.28 6.12
CA SER A 196 -27.06 8.80 5.20
C SER A 196 -26.48 8.40 3.84
N PRO A 197 -26.89 7.25 3.29
CA PRO A 197 -26.40 6.76 1.99
C PRO A 197 -26.93 7.54 0.77
N PHE A 198 -27.89 8.46 0.97
CA PHE A 198 -28.61 9.10 -0.13
C PHE A 198 -28.60 10.64 -0.11
N GLN A 199 -27.77 11.24 0.73
CA GLN A 199 -27.62 12.70 0.71
C GLN A 199 -26.62 13.13 -0.36
N TRP A 200 -27.12 13.29 -1.58
CA TRP A 200 -26.44 14.00 -2.65
C TRP A 200 -27.14 15.34 -2.85
N ASP A 201 -26.49 16.40 -2.44
CA ASP A 201 -26.86 17.73 -2.84
C ASP A 201 -25.90 18.18 -3.97
N ILE A 202 -26.47 18.56 -5.12
CA ILE A 202 -25.69 19.04 -6.27
C ILE A 202 -24.89 20.31 -5.89
N ASP A 203 -25.40 21.11 -4.96
CA ASP A 203 -24.69 22.28 -4.49
C ASP A 203 -23.44 21.93 -3.66
N ASP A 204 -23.44 20.78 -3.00
CA ASP A 204 -22.30 20.25 -2.27
C ASP A 204 -21.22 19.59 -3.16
N PHE A 205 -21.52 19.37 -4.45
CA PHE A 205 -20.59 18.67 -5.35
C PHE A 205 -19.23 19.37 -5.46
N ARG A 206 -19.22 20.70 -5.52
CA ARG A 206 -17.99 21.51 -5.57
C ARG A 206 -17.18 21.44 -4.27
N GLU A 207 -17.86 21.38 -3.14
CA GLU A 207 -17.23 21.35 -1.82
C GLU A 207 -16.75 19.95 -1.44
N ASN A 208 -17.32 18.91 -2.07
CA ASN A 208 -17.06 17.52 -1.74
C ASN A 208 -15.96 16.87 -2.60
N LEU A 209 -15.54 17.51 -3.68
CA LEU A 209 -14.47 17.03 -4.55
C LEU A 209 -13.12 17.61 -4.13
N THR A 210 -12.12 16.77 -4.14
CA THR A 210 -10.72 17.16 -4.04
C THR A 210 -9.90 16.45 -5.10
N SER A 211 -8.77 17.03 -5.48
CA SER A 211 -7.75 16.25 -6.19
C SER A 211 -7.35 15.05 -5.34
N ALA A 212 -6.92 13.97 -5.97
CA ALA A 212 -6.33 12.85 -5.24
C ALA A 212 -5.25 13.35 -4.28
N ALA A 213 -5.08 12.65 -3.15
CA ALA A 213 -4.07 13.01 -2.13
C ALA A 213 -2.67 13.20 -2.73
N GLN A 214 -2.44 12.52 -3.85
CA GLN A 214 -1.27 12.71 -4.70
C GLN A 214 -1.77 13.11 -6.09
N PHE A 215 -1.62 14.37 -6.44
CA PHE A 215 -2.06 14.92 -7.72
C PHE A 215 -0.86 15.29 -8.60
N PRO A 216 -0.79 14.82 -9.85
CA PRO A 216 -1.65 13.79 -10.45
C PRO A 216 -1.49 12.44 -9.76
N LEU A 217 -2.52 11.59 -9.78
CA LEU A 217 -2.49 10.28 -9.14
C LEU A 217 -1.39 9.39 -9.73
N ARG A 218 -1.28 9.43 -11.07
CA ARG A 218 -0.26 8.71 -11.83
C ARG A 218 0.27 9.63 -12.93
N THR A 219 1.58 9.70 -13.03
CA THR A 219 2.26 10.37 -14.15
C THR A 219 3.65 9.78 -14.29
N TYR A 220 4.03 9.40 -15.50
CA TYR A 220 5.35 8.85 -15.72
C TYR A 220 5.83 9.06 -17.16
N ILE A 221 7.15 9.03 -17.30
CA ILE A 221 7.85 8.75 -18.55
C ILE A 221 8.52 7.38 -18.39
N ALA A 222 8.36 6.53 -19.39
CA ALA A 222 8.97 5.21 -19.40
C ALA A 222 9.69 4.96 -20.72
N TRP A 223 10.82 4.28 -20.62
CA TRP A 223 11.64 3.87 -21.76
C TRP A 223 12.07 2.42 -21.58
N VAL A 224 11.92 1.64 -22.66
CA VAL A 224 12.32 0.23 -22.67
C VAL A 224 13.21 -0.09 -23.86
N GLY A 225 14.09 -1.07 -23.64
CA GLY A 225 14.89 -1.70 -24.68
C GLY A 225 15.03 -3.19 -24.43
N LYS A 226 15.89 -3.84 -25.20
CA LYS A 226 16.11 -5.28 -25.03
C LYS A 226 16.83 -5.57 -23.72
N GLY A 227 16.08 -6.13 -22.75
CA GLY A 227 16.63 -6.51 -21.44
C GLY A 227 16.79 -5.36 -20.46
N TYR A 228 16.18 -4.21 -20.68
CA TYR A 228 16.14 -3.13 -19.71
C TYR A 228 14.88 -2.27 -19.85
N GLY A 229 14.52 -1.61 -18.76
CA GLY A 229 13.49 -0.59 -18.74
C GLY A 229 13.76 0.42 -17.63
N VAL A 230 13.36 1.67 -17.88
CA VAL A 230 13.47 2.79 -16.94
C VAL A 230 12.12 3.49 -16.89
N ALA A 231 11.65 3.82 -15.70
CA ALA A 231 10.47 4.65 -15.49
C ALA A 231 10.78 5.73 -14.45
N LEU A 232 10.38 6.95 -14.73
CA LEU A 232 10.51 8.12 -13.85
C LEU A 232 9.14 8.76 -13.69
N GLY A 233 8.71 9.01 -12.47
CA GLY A 233 7.46 9.71 -12.20
C GLY A 233 6.78 9.22 -10.94
N ARG A 234 5.47 9.42 -10.88
CA ARG A 234 4.60 9.01 -9.79
C ARG A 234 3.75 7.82 -10.20
N PHE A 235 3.95 6.69 -9.54
CA PHE A 235 3.18 5.46 -9.75
C PHE A 235 3.34 4.50 -8.58
N PRO A 236 2.39 3.55 -8.34
CA PRO A 236 2.55 2.51 -7.35
C PRO A 236 3.65 1.54 -7.72
N SER A 237 4.32 0.99 -6.71
CA SER A 237 5.31 -0.07 -6.86
C SER A 237 5.22 -1.05 -5.71
N GLY A 238 5.57 -2.29 -5.95
CA GLY A 238 5.67 -3.35 -4.95
C GLY A 238 6.77 -4.33 -5.29
N MET A 239 7.21 -5.07 -4.29
CA MET A 239 8.24 -6.08 -4.38
C MET A 239 7.82 -7.27 -3.50
N GLY A 240 7.96 -8.48 -4.01
CA GLY A 240 7.46 -9.70 -3.37
C GLY A 240 6.18 -10.23 -4.02
N TRP A 241 5.77 -11.44 -3.63
CA TRP A 241 4.65 -12.17 -4.23
C TRP A 241 3.32 -12.03 -3.50
N GLY A 242 3.29 -11.31 -2.38
CA GLY A 242 2.05 -11.07 -1.65
C GLY A 242 1.12 -10.09 -2.38
N THR A 243 -0.16 -10.35 -2.29
CA THR A 243 -1.24 -9.49 -2.80
C THR A 243 -1.82 -8.62 -1.69
N LEU A 244 -2.02 -9.22 -0.52
CA LEU A 244 -2.54 -8.57 0.68
C LEU A 244 -1.41 -8.16 1.62
N SER A 245 -0.25 -8.79 1.51
CA SER A 245 0.89 -8.69 2.40
C SER A 245 2.18 -8.43 1.62
N GLY A 246 3.21 -7.93 2.31
CA GLY A 246 4.54 -7.70 1.77
C GLY A 246 5.47 -7.37 2.92
N SER A 247 6.78 -7.60 2.78
CA SER A 247 7.71 -7.36 3.89
C SER A 247 8.73 -6.28 3.58
N ILE A 248 9.17 -6.15 2.33
CA ILE A 248 10.19 -5.17 1.94
C ILE A 248 9.62 -3.93 1.24
N LEU A 249 8.54 -4.09 0.47
CA LEU A 249 7.84 -2.98 -0.18
C LEU A 249 6.34 -3.26 -0.17
N ASN A 250 5.59 -2.34 0.44
CA ASN A 250 4.16 -2.47 0.65
C ASN A 250 3.38 -2.52 -0.67
N PRO A 251 2.75 -3.66 -1.02
CA PRO A 251 2.00 -3.77 -2.28
C PRO A 251 0.72 -2.93 -2.31
N ARG A 252 0.30 -2.38 -1.15
CA ARG A 252 -0.90 -1.53 -1.02
C ARG A 252 -0.58 -0.05 -1.01
N ALA A 253 0.70 0.33 -1.16
CA ALA A 253 1.07 1.73 -1.25
C ALA A 253 0.44 2.37 -2.50
N SER A 254 -0.13 3.57 -2.34
CA SER A 254 -0.86 4.24 -3.42
C SER A 254 0.04 4.66 -4.58
N SER A 255 1.16 5.28 -4.28
CA SER A 255 2.18 5.66 -5.26
C SER A 255 3.43 6.20 -4.58
N TYR A 256 4.50 6.27 -5.34
CA TYR A 256 5.78 6.87 -4.97
C TYR A 256 6.21 7.84 -6.06
N ASP A 257 6.83 8.96 -5.69
CA ASP A 257 7.61 9.81 -6.59
C ASP A 257 8.99 9.18 -6.75
N GLN A 258 9.23 8.52 -7.88
CA GLN A 258 10.33 7.57 -8.00
C GLN A 258 11.01 7.57 -9.36
N ILE A 259 12.24 7.10 -9.35
CA ILE A 259 12.92 6.53 -10.49
C ILE A 259 13.10 5.04 -10.25
N ARG A 260 12.74 4.24 -11.24
CA ARG A 260 12.90 2.80 -11.21
C ARG A 260 13.51 2.32 -12.52
N PHE A 261 14.39 1.32 -12.44
CA PHE A 261 14.88 0.64 -13.62
C PHE A 261 15.07 -0.85 -13.36
N TYR A 262 15.12 -1.63 -14.41
CA TYR A 262 15.57 -3.01 -14.37
C TYR A 262 16.58 -3.31 -15.48
N LEU A 263 17.43 -4.31 -15.21
CA LEU A 263 18.35 -4.92 -16.16
C LEU A 263 18.13 -6.43 -16.12
N GLU A 264 18.05 -7.06 -17.29
CA GLU A 264 17.82 -8.50 -17.40
C GLU A 264 18.85 -9.13 -18.33
N SER A 265 19.46 -10.23 -17.90
CA SER A 265 20.41 -11.00 -18.68
C SER A 265 20.33 -12.49 -18.31
N GLY A 266 19.87 -13.30 -19.26
CA GLY A 266 19.67 -14.73 -19.06
C GLY A 266 18.69 -15.01 -17.91
N PRO A 267 19.10 -15.79 -16.89
CA PRO A 267 18.23 -16.11 -15.75
C PRO A 267 18.23 -15.05 -14.66
N PHE A 268 18.98 -13.96 -14.82
CA PHE A 268 19.14 -12.92 -13.80
C PHE A 268 18.38 -11.66 -14.19
N ARG A 269 17.76 -11.07 -13.20
CA ARG A 269 17.18 -9.74 -13.26
C ARG A 269 17.67 -8.91 -12.07
N PHE A 270 18.05 -7.69 -12.34
CA PHE A 270 18.33 -6.67 -11.34
C PHE A 270 17.29 -5.56 -11.44
N THR A 271 16.62 -5.23 -10.37
CA THR A 271 15.68 -4.09 -10.28
C THR A 271 16.17 -3.13 -9.22
N SER A 272 16.09 -1.84 -9.50
CA SER A 272 16.37 -0.78 -8.51
C SER A 272 15.34 0.32 -8.58
N MET A 273 15.04 0.89 -7.42
CA MET A 273 14.09 1.97 -7.23
C MET A 273 14.63 2.95 -6.19
N THR A 274 14.50 4.23 -6.47
CA THR A 274 14.72 5.31 -5.50
C THR A 274 13.49 6.18 -5.49
N ALA A 275 12.93 6.41 -4.30
CA ALA A 275 11.72 7.21 -4.10
C ALA A 275 11.96 8.30 -3.07
N THR A 276 11.30 9.45 -3.28
CA THR A 276 11.19 10.49 -2.26
C THR A 276 9.96 10.24 -1.39
N SER A 277 10.08 10.51 -0.11
CA SER A 277 8.98 10.50 0.85
C SER A 277 8.78 11.91 1.40
N SER A 278 7.56 12.23 1.82
CA SER A 278 7.31 13.49 2.53
C SER A 278 8.18 13.55 3.78
N ALA A 279 8.89 14.65 3.91
CA ALA A 279 9.69 14.98 5.10
C ALA A 279 8.90 15.83 6.11
N GLN A 280 7.57 15.92 5.96
CA GLN A 280 6.73 16.64 6.91
C GLN A 280 6.63 15.87 8.22
N LEU A 281 6.93 16.53 9.31
CA LEU A 281 6.89 15.99 10.66
C LEU A 281 5.71 16.53 11.45
N SER A 282 5.14 15.72 12.34
CA SER A 282 4.23 16.16 13.39
C SER A 282 4.94 17.08 14.38
N LYS A 283 4.20 17.80 15.22
CA LYS A 283 4.81 18.61 16.29
C LYS A 283 5.71 17.80 17.21
N ALA A 284 5.27 16.61 17.58
CA ALA A 284 6.05 15.73 18.43
C ALA A 284 7.32 15.22 17.74
N GLU A 285 7.20 14.84 16.46
CA GLU A 285 8.36 14.43 15.67
C GLU A 285 9.33 15.59 15.43
N GLN A 286 8.84 16.84 15.30
CA GLN A 286 9.68 18.03 15.25
C GLN A 286 10.44 18.25 16.56
N GLU A 287 9.77 18.10 17.70
CA GLU A 287 10.45 18.16 19.00
C GLU A 287 11.51 17.06 19.12
N ILE A 288 11.20 15.83 18.72
CA ILE A 288 12.16 14.73 18.72
C ILE A 288 13.35 15.03 17.81
N GLN A 289 13.10 15.51 16.60
CA GLN A 289 14.14 15.65 15.58
C GLN A 289 15.02 16.89 15.75
N PHE A 290 14.44 18.00 16.19
CA PHE A 290 15.10 19.32 16.17
C PHE A 290 15.31 19.94 17.54
N ARG A 291 14.95 19.28 18.63
CA ARG A 291 15.20 19.81 19.96
C ARG A 291 16.69 19.83 20.24
N THR A 292 17.24 21.03 20.41
CA THR A 292 18.63 21.24 20.79
C THR A 292 18.72 21.92 22.14
N PHE A 293 19.80 21.69 22.86
CA PHE A 293 20.18 22.43 24.03
C PHE A 293 20.83 23.76 23.67
N SER A 294 21.04 24.62 24.65
CA SER A 294 21.67 25.94 24.49
C SER A 294 23.11 25.85 23.95
N ASP A 295 23.81 24.75 24.18
CA ASP A 295 25.15 24.49 23.67
C ASP A 295 25.16 23.99 22.22
N GLY A 296 23.97 23.83 21.62
CA GLY A 296 23.79 23.32 20.27
C GLY A 296 23.76 21.80 20.15
N SER A 297 23.97 21.06 21.25
CA SER A 297 23.81 19.61 21.25
C SER A 297 22.33 19.22 21.19
N ASN A 298 22.03 18.07 20.65
CA ASN A 298 20.70 17.51 20.69
C ASN A 298 20.55 16.62 21.94
N PHE A 299 19.38 16.61 22.53
CA PHE A 299 19.08 15.73 23.68
C PHE A 299 19.47 14.27 23.41
N TRP A 300 19.31 13.80 22.18
CA TRP A 300 19.66 12.46 21.76
C TRP A 300 21.16 12.19 21.68
N ASP A 301 21.95 13.18 21.32
CA ASP A 301 23.41 13.04 21.20
C ASP A 301 24.02 12.63 22.55
N SER A 302 23.52 13.23 23.62
CA SER A 302 23.97 12.93 24.98
C SER A 302 23.57 11.54 25.46
N LEU A 303 22.53 10.94 24.89
CA LEU A 303 21.96 9.67 25.36
C LEU A 303 22.40 8.46 24.53
N ASN A 304 22.69 8.64 23.25
CA ASN A 304 22.90 7.53 22.32
C ASN A 304 24.23 7.55 21.54
N ASP A 305 25.13 8.46 21.84
CA ASP A 305 26.40 8.61 21.10
C ASP A 305 26.20 8.82 19.57
N HIS A 306 25.06 9.38 19.16
CA HIS A 306 24.73 9.68 17.78
C HIS A 306 24.77 11.18 17.55
N ASP A 307 25.36 11.61 16.44
CA ASP A 307 25.40 13.01 16.04
C ASP A 307 24.06 13.43 15.40
N TYR A 308 23.09 13.75 16.24
CA TYR A 308 21.75 14.20 15.81
C TYR A 308 21.73 15.61 15.24
N ALA A 309 22.67 16.46 15.63
CA ALA A 309 22.81 17.80 15.05
C ALA A 309 23.11 17.75 13.54
N ALA A 310 23.65 16.62 13.06
CA ALA A 310 23.83 16.38 11.63
C ALA A 310 22.55 15.99 10.86
N HIS A 311 21.41 15.85 11.55
CA HIS A 311 20.12 15.42 10.99
C HIS A 311 19.08 16.55 10.97
N ASP A 312 19.48 17.74 10.54
CA ASP A 312 18.66 18.96 10.56
C ASP A 312 17.88 19.23 9.26
N MET A 313 18.05 18.39 8.24
CA MET A 313 17.45 18.63 6.93
C MET A 313 16.13 17.88 6.76
N ALA A 314 15.11 18.58 6.25
CA ALA A 314 13.81 18.00 5.92
C ALA A 314 13.88 17.17 4.61
N ILE A 315 14.62 16.07 4.63
CA ILE A 315 14.79 15.14 3.51
C ILE A 315 14.51 13.73 4.00
N LYS A 316 13.76 12.97 3.19
CA LYS A 316 13.55 11.54 3.39
C LYS A 316 13.51 10.82 2.05
N LEU A 317 14.41 9.85 1.87
CA LEU A 317 14.51 9.01 0.69
C LEU A 317 14.38 7.55 1.10
N ALA A 318 13.79 6.76 0.21
CA ALA A 318 13.74 5.32 0.34
C ALA A 318 14.28 4.70 -0.95
N ASN A 319 15.17 3.74 -0.80
CA ASN A 319 15.83 3.07 -1.90
C ASN A 319 15.63 1.56 -1.77
N TRP A 320 15.45 0.88 -2.88
CA TRP A 320 15.35 -0.56 -2.97
C TRP A 320 16.18 -1.05 -4.13
N HIS A 321 16.78 -2.23 -3.98
CA HIS A 321 17.27 -3.00 -5.10
C HIS A 321 17.10 -4.50 -4.84
N GLU A 322 16.96 -5.25 -5.93
CA GLU A 322 16.74 -6.68 -5.89
C GLU A 322 17.47 -7.37 -7.02
N ILE A 323 18.01 -8.54 -6.72
CA ILE A 323 18.52 -9.50 -7.69
C ILE A 323 17.62 -10.72 -7.66
N GLU A 324 16.96 -11.01 -8.77
CA GLU A 324 16.19 -12.22 -9.00
C GLU A 324 17.02 -13.21 -9.84
N TRP A 325 16.96 -14.48 -9.47
CA TRP A 325 17.59 -15.58 -10.20
C TRP A 325 16.59 -16.69 -10.46
N LYS A 326 16.41 -17.04 -11.74
CA LYS A 326 15.54 -18.13 -12.20
C LYS A 326 16.34 -19.27 -12.79
N PRO A 327 16.85 -20.19 -11.95
CA PRO A 327 17.62 -21.34 -12.43
C PRO A 327 16.80 -22.28 -13.31
N ALA A 328 15.48 -22.30 -13.14
CA ALA A 328 14.54 -23.01 -13.97
C ALA A 328 13.22 -22.25 -14.08
N PRO A 329 12.36 -22.51 -15.07
CA PRO A 329 11.11 -21.77 -15.26
C PRO A 329 10.14 -21.86 -14.07
N TRP A 330 10.26 -22.87 -13.24
CA TRP A 330 9.37 -23.15 -12.11
C TRP A 330 9.92 -22.74 -10.74
N ILE A 331 11.12 -22.12 -10.69
CA ILE A 331 11.74 -21.65 -9.45
C ILE A 331 12.39 -20.29 -9.63
N GLU A 332 12.23 -19.44 -8.62
CA GLU A 332 12.88 -18.14 -8.47
C GLU A 332 13.46 -18.01 -7.07
N LEU A 333 14.63 -17.44 -6.97
CA LEU A 333 15.27 -17.01 -5.74
C LEU A 333 15.57 -15.52 -5.87
N SER A 334 15.35 -14.74 -4.82
CA SER A 334 15.74 -13.34 -4.83
C SER A 334 16.38 -12.87 -3.52
N VAL A 335 17.19 -11.84 -3.66
CA VAL A 335 17.80 -11.09 -2.56
C VAL A 335 17.55 -9.62 -2.84
N ALA A 336 16.96 -8.93 -1.87
CA ALA A 336 16.68 -7.50 -1.97
C ALA A 336 17.17 -6.75 -0.74
N GLU A 337 17.52 -5.49 -0.93
CA GLU A 337 17.78 -4.55 0.15
C GLU A 337 16.85 -3.35 0.06
N MET A 338 16.48 -2.81 1.22
CA MET A 338 15.79 -1.53 1.39
C MET A 338 16.63 -0.63 2.28
N SER A 339 16.74 0.65 1.93
CA SER A 339 17.41 1.66 2.74
C SER A 339 16.53 2.91 2.84
N VAL A 340 16.25 3.35 4.07
CA VAL A 340 15.64 4.66 4.35
C VAL A 340 16.69 5.59 4.89
N ILE A 341 16.82 6.76 4.28
CA ILE A 341 17.78 7.80 4.62
C ILE A 341 17.03 9.09 4.82
N GLY A 342 17.34 9.79 5.88
CA GLY A 342 16.68 11.06 6.15
C GLY A 342 17.42 11.94 7.13
N GLY A 343 16.96 13.19 7.23
CA GLY A 343 17.52 14.18 8.13
C GLY A 343 18.81 14.84 7.63
N ARG A 344 19.43 14.34 6.56
CA ARG A 344 20.66 14.93 5.97
C ARG A 344 20.74 14.66 4.47
N THR A 345 21.55 15.44 3.77
CA THR A 345 21.80 15.23 2.34
C THR A 345 22.45 13.86 2.11
N PRO A 346 21.83 12.98 1.33
CA PRO A 346 22.40 11.68 1.04
C PRO A 346 23.66 11.81 0.17
N SER A 347 24.67 11.01 0.45
CA SER A 347 25.80 10.85 -0.48
C SER A 347 25.36 10.07 -1.72
N LEU A 348 26.06 10.21 -2.83
CA LEU A 348 25.78 9.45 -4.05
C LEU A 348 25.84 7.93 -3.80
N SER A 349 26.69 7.47 -2.86
CA SER A 349 26.76 6.05 -2.52
C SER A 349 25.45 5.45 -2.04
N PHE A 350 24.54 6.26 -1.49
CA PHE A 350 23.22 5.78 -1.04
C PHE A 350 22.16 5.71 -2.15
N VAL A 351 22.33 6.50 -3.19
CA VAL A 351 21.40 6.50 -4.33
C VAL A 351 21.93 5.66 -5.51
N LEU A 352 23.20 5.24 -5.45
CA LEU A 352 23.77 4.35 -6.46
C LEU A 352 23.19 2.94 -6.29
N PRO A 353 22.56 2.39 -7.33
CA PRO A 353 21.86 1.11 -7.25
C PRO A 353 22.76 -0.09 -7.03
N THR A 354 24.06 0.06 -7.21
CA THR A 354 25.07 -1.01 -7.07
C THR A 354 25.75 -1.02 -5.70
N THR A 355 25.36 -0.12 -4.80
CA THR A 355 25.88 -0.08 -3.45
C THR A 355 25.15 -1.10 -2.58
N ILE A 356 25.88 -1.92 -1.85
CA ILE A 356 25.32 -2.76 -0.79
C ILE A 356 25.24 -1.90 0.46
N TRP A 357 24.04 -1.69 0.98
CA TRP A 357 23.80 -0.76 2.10
C TRP A 357 23.99 -1.41 3.46
N HIS A 358 23.72 -2.71 3.57
CA HIS A 358 23.78 -3.43 4.84
C HIS A 358 25.23 -3.53 5.36
N ASN A 359 25.46 -3.00 6.56
CA ASN A 359 26.76 -2.97 7.25
C ASN A 359 27.92 -2.27 6.50
N THR A 360 27.65 -1.64 5.35
CA THR A 360 28.70 -1.02 4.54
C THR A 360 28.75 0.48 4.73
N TYR A 361 27.61 1.12 4.99
CA TYR A 361 27.51 2.58 5.07
C TYR A 361 26.59 3.00 6.19
N ALA A 362 27.00 4.07 6.89
CA ALA A 362 26.15 4.94 7.65
C ALA A 362 25.43 4.33 8.85
N ALA A 363 26.16 3.67 9.71
CA ALA A 363 25.67 3.51 11.08
C ALA A 363 25.19 4.88 11.63
N GLY A 364 23.93 4.98 12.01
CA GLY A 364 23.36 6.16 12.66
C GLY A 364 22.50 7.09 11.77
N TYR A 365 22.58 7.07 10.45
CA TYR A 365 21.77 7.94 9.58
C TYR A 365 21.04 7.23 8.43
N SER A 366 20.97 5.92 8.48
CA SER A 366 20.14 5.11 7.60
C SER A 366 19.47 3.99 8.37
N ASN A 367 18.34 3.55 7.87
CA ASN A 367 17.69 2.31 8.27
C ASN A 367 17.75 1.36 7.09
N VAL A 368 18.37 0.21 7.25
CA VAL A 368 18.63 -0.75 6.17
C VAL A 368 18.08 -2.11 6.57
N GLY A 369 17.34 -2.74 5.66
CA GLY A 369 16.86 -4.11 5.84
C GLY A 369 17.13 -4.95 4.59
N VAL A 370 17.23 -6.24 4.77
CA VAL A 370 17.50 -7.24 3.70
C VAL A 370 16.34 -8.22 3.62
N SER A 371 15.90 -8.53 2.40
CA SER A 371 14.90 -9.58 2.14
C SER A 371 15.51 -10.72 1.35
N LEU A 372 15.13 -11.93 1.73
CA LEU A 372 15.42 -13.17 1.03
C LEU A 372 14.10 -13.80 0.61
N SER A 373 13.93 -14.15 -0.65
CA SER A 373 12.74 -14.87 -1.08
C SER A 373 13.02 -16.10 -1.94
N ALA A 374 12.09 -17.04 -1.87
CA ALA A 374 12.09 -18.23 -2.71
C ALA A 374 10.66 -18.53 -3.17
N THR A 375 10.52 -18.82 -4.46
CA THR A 375 9.22 -19.09 -5.09
C THR A 375 9.32 -20.32 -5.98
N ILE A 376 8.32 -21.19 -5.90
CA ILE A 376 8.21 -22.37 -6.73
C ILE A 376 6.81 -22.53 -7.30
N VAL A 377 6.73 -23.11 -8.49
CA VAL A 377 5.50 -23.61 -9.10
C VAL A 377 5.63 -25.13 -9.23
N PRO A 378 5.30 -25.89 -8.15
CA PRO A 378 5.56 -27.32 -8.08
C PRO A 378 4.76 -28.12 -9.10
N PHE A 379 3.60 -27.61 -9.50
CA PHE A 379 2.79 -28.14 -10.60
C PHE A 379 1.89 -27.04 -11.18
N ARG A 380 1.35 -27.29 -12.36
CA ARG A 380 0.52 -26.30 -13.06
C ARG A 380 -0.66 -25.86 -12.20
N GLY A 381 -0.81 -24.55 -12.07
CA GLY A 381 -1.88 -23.93 -11.30
C GLY A 381 -1.51 -23.55 -9.88
N LEU A 382 -0.48 -24.11 -9.24
CA LEU A 382 -0.07 -23.77 -7.87
C LEU A 382 1.29 -23.08 -7.83
N MET A 383 1.33 -21.91 -7.21
CA MET A 383 2.55 -21.19 -6.84
C MET A 383 2.66 -21.10 -5.32
N LEU A 384 3.82 -21.37 -4.79
CA LEU A 384 4.17 -21.21 -3.37
C LEU A 384 5.35 -20.27 -3.26
N SER A 385 5.31 -19.33 -2.31
CA SER A 385 6.42 -18.45 -2.06
C SER A 385 6.63 -18.19 -0.57
N GLY A 386 7.88 -17.92 -0.20
CA GLY A 386 8.29 -17.50 1.13
C GLY A 386 9.25 -16.33 1.04
N GLU A 387 9.10 -15.38 1.95
CA GLU A 387 9.93 -14.19 2.08
C GLU A 387 10.33 -14.00 3.53
N LEU A 388 11.61 -13.66 3.77
CA LEU A 388 12.14 -13.29 5.08
C LEU A 388 12.80 -11.92 4.95
N PHE A 389 12.27 -10.93 5.66
CA PHE A 389 12.85 -9.60 5.79
C PHE A 389 13.56 -9.48 7.15
N ILE A 390 14.77 -8.97 7.12
CA ILE A 390 15.65 -8.79 8.27
C ILE A 390 15.95 -7.30 8.38
N ASP A 391 15.33 -6.61 9.34
CA ASP A 391 15.64 -5.22 9.69
C ASP A 391 16.84 -5.19 10.65
N ASP A 392 16.74 -5.96 11.73
CA ASP A 392 17.83 -6.17 12.69
C ASP A 392 17.85 -7.63 13.16
N MET A 393 19.03 -8.21 13.19
CA MET A 393 19.22 -9.57 13.66
C MET A 393 20.28 -9.56 14.77
N LYS A 394 19.92 -10.16 15.91
CA LYS A 394 20.85 -10.34 17.02
C LYS A 394 21.97 -11.31 16.64
N GLY A 395 23.18 -10.82 16.70
CA GLY A 395 24.35 -11.64 16.43
C GLY A 395 24.60 -12.70 17.52
N PRO A 396 25.22 -13.85 17.18
CA PRO A 396 25.47 -14.92 18.16
C PRO A 396 26.35 -14.53 19.36
N ARG A 397 27.06 -13.41 19.26
CA ARG A 397 27.99 -12.91 20.27
C ARG A 397 27.47 -11.67 21.01
N GLU A 398 26.30 -11.18 20.66
CA GLU A 398 25.71 -10.04 21.32
C GLU A 398 25.09 -10.43 22.67
N SER A 399 25.16 -9.52 23.65
CA SER A 399 24.63 -9.75 24.98
C SER A 399 23.10 -9.95 25.00
N ALA A 400 22.57 -10.46 26.10
CA ALA A 400 21.13 -10.63 26.26
C ALA A 400 20.39 -9.29 26.15
N ASP A 401 21.05 -8.20 26.57
CA ASP A 401 20.52 -6.84 26.59
C ASP A 401 20.74 -6.06 25.29
N ALA A 402 21.28 -6.74 24.23
CA ALA A 402 21.37 -6.14 22.92
C ALA A 402 19.98 -5.93 22.31
N LYS A 403 19.96 -5.14 21.22
CA LYS A 403 18.73 -4.88 20.45
C LYS A 403 17.95 -6.18 20.18
N PRO A 404 16.63 -6.17 20.25
CA PRO A 404 15.80 -7.34 19.93
C PRO A 404 15.91 -7.71 18.45
N GLN A 405 15.54 -8.93 18.13
CA GLN A 405 15.33 -9.31 16.73
C GLN A 405 14.19 -8.51 16.13
N SER A 406 14.35 -8.14 14.87
CA SER A 406 13.38 -7.36 14.10
C SER A 406 13.25 -7.98 12.71
N LEU A 407 12.40 -8.99 12.64
CA LEU A 407 12.17 -9.81 11.46
C LEU A 407 10.73 -9.65 10.97
N ALA A 408 10.53 -9.79 9.67
CA ALA A 408 9.22 -10.05 9.11
C ALA A 408 9.32 -11.23 8.13
N TRP A 409 8.30 -12.08 8.11
CA TRP A 409 8.25 -13.18 7.15
C TRP A 409 6.84 -13.38 6.62
N LEU A 410 6.79 -13.77 5.35
CA LEU A 410 5.57 -13.94 4.59
C LEU A 410 5.61 -15.29 3.89
N GLY A 411 4.54 -16.06 4.02
CA GLY A 411 4.28 -17.26 3.23
C GLY A 411 3.05 -17.07 2.37
N THR A 412 3.12 -17.42 1.08
CA THR A 412 1.99 -17.32 0.17
C THR A 412 1.75 -18.62 -0.58
N ALA A 413 0.47 -18.93 -0.82
CA ALA A 413 0.04 -19.99 -1.72
C ALA A 413 -1.00 -19.41 -2.67
N ARG A 414 -0.78 -19.51 -3.99
CA ARG A 414 -1.69 -19.00 -5.02
C ARG A 414 -2.07 -20.10 -5.99
N TRP A 415 -3.37 -20.26 -6.20
CA TRP A 415 -3.94 -21.20 -7.16
C TRP A 415 -4.63 -20.46 -8.28
N SER A 416 -4.25 -20.77 -9.53
CA SER A 416 -4.87 -20.20 -10.73
C SER A 416 -5.37 -21.31 -11.64
N THR A 417 -6.64 -21.23 -12.05
CA THR A 417 -7.27 -22.22 -12.93
C THR A 417 -8.34 -21.61 -13.83
N LEU A 418 -8.71 -22.33 -14.89
CA LEU A 418 -9.87 -22.03 -15.73
C LEU A 418 -10.95 -23.07 -15.42
N LEU A 419 -12.11 -22.61 -15.01
CA LEU A 419 -13.28 -23.44 -14.80
C LEU A 419 -14.14 -23.40 -16.07
N PHE A 420 -14.42 -24.59 -16.65
CA PHE A 420 -15.26 -24.76 -17.83
C PHE A 420 -14.81 -23.91 -19.03
N ASP A 421 -13.51 -23.57 -19.14
CA ASP A 421 -12.92 -22.70 -20.15
C ASP A 421 -13.58 -21.31 -20.29
N ARG A 422 -14.31 -20.87 -19.25
CA ARG A 422 -15.11 -19.64 -19.26
C ARG A 422 -14.90 -18.74 -18.06
N ILE A 423 -14.43 -19.29 -16.96
CA ILE A 423 -14.27 -18.56 -15.70
C ILE A 423 -12.82 -18.69 -15.27
N SER A 424 -12.11 -17.57 -15.24
CA SER A 424 -10.78 -17.51 -14.63
C SER A 424 -10.95 -17.38 -13.12
N LEU A 425 -10.37 -18.30 -12.39
CA LEU A 425 -10.32 -18.30 -10.93
C LEU A 425 -8.86 -18.17 -10.49
N ASP A 426 -8.61 -17.18 -9.67
CA ASP A 426 -7.33 -16.95 -9.02
C ASP A 426 -7.58 -16.75 -7.53
N THR A 427 -7.05 -17.65 -6.70
CA THR A 427 -7.24 -17.61 -5.26
C THR A 427 -5.91 -17.72 -4.55
N GLY A 428 -5.75 -17.02 -3.43
CA GLY A 428 -4.54 -17.03 -2.65
C GLY A 428 -4.82 -17.08 -1.14
N LEU A 429 -3.84 -17.61 -0.45
CA LEU A 429 -3.73 -17.62 1.01
C LEU A 429 -2.37 -17.05 1.38
N GLU A 430 -2.34 -16.13 2.33
CA GLU A 430 -1.13 -15.48 2.81
C GLU A 430 -1.10 -15.52 4.34
N TYR A 431 0.08 -15.78 4.89
CA TYR A 431 0.36 -15.60 6.31
C TYR A 431 1.56 -14.71 6.48
N GLN A 432 1.43 -13.66 7.27
CA GLN A 432 2.50 -12.72 7.58
C GLN A 432 2.68 -12.56 9.08
N HIS A 433 3.94 -12.54 9.50
CA HIS A 433 4.38 -12.18 10.84
C HIS A 433 5.37 -11.03 10.75
N VAL A 434 5.25 -10.07 11.66
CA VAL A 434 6.16 -8.93 11.78
C VAL A 434 6.49 -8.72 13.25
N ASP A 435 7.75 -8.82 13.57
CA ASP A 435 8.25 -8.54 14.92
C ASP A 435 7.96 -7.10 15.35
N ARG A 436 7.86 -6.91 16.64
CA ARG A 436 7.45 -5.66 17.29
C ARG A 436 8.29 -4.46 16.88
N TRP A 437 9.58 -4.63 16.68
CA TRP A 437 10.51 -3.53 16.43
C TRP A 437 10.97 -3.41 14.98
N THR A 438 10.41 -4.23 14.10
CA THR A 438 10.65 -4.14 12.66
C THR A 438 10.12 -2.81 12.12
N TYR A 439 10.88 -2.13 11.28
CA TYR A 439 10.56 -0.82 10.67
C TYR A 439 10.60 0.38 11.63
N VAL A 440 10.85 0.18 12.90
CA VAL A 440 10.88 1.24 13.91
C VAL A 440 12.31 1.78 14.09
N ARG A 441 12.44 3.09 14.25
CA ARG A 441 13.71 3.76 14.56
C ARG A 441 13.48 4.92 15.51
N TRP A 442 14.55 5.35 16.16
CA TRP A 442 14.60 6.48 17.07
C TRP A 442 14.31 7.82 16.36
N SER A 443 14.63 7.97 15.07
CA SER A 443 14.37 9.18 14.31
C SER A 443 13.17 8.99 13.38
N PRO A 444 12.23 9.94 13.30
CA PRO A 444 11.12 9.92 12.36
C PRO A 444 11.57 9.83 10.90
N TYR A 445 12.72 10.42 10.58
CA TYR A 445 13.28 10.38 9.23
C TYR A 445 13.82 9.00 8.85
N LEU A 446 14.14 8.16 9.81
CA LEU A 446 14.71 6.82 9.59
C LEU A 446 13.67 5.70 9.74
N ALA A 447 12.52 5.97 10.34
CA ALA A 447 11.44 5.00 10.43
C ALA A 447 10.87 4.67 9.04
N MET A 448 10.58 3.39 8.79
CA MET A 448 10.21 2.87 7.46
C MET A 448 8.73 3.12 7.16
N TYR A 449 8.33 4.37 7.11
CA TYR A 449 7.02 4.81 6.64
C TYR A 449 7.15 6.00 5.70
N GLN A 450 6.16 6.20 4.85
CA GLN A 450 5.95 7.43 4.10
C GLN A 450 4.70 8.15 4.59
N ARG A 451 4.77 9.47 4.66
CA ARG A 451 3.63 10.32 5.00
C ARG A 451 3.03 10.91 3.74
N GLN A 452 1.75 10.73 3.56
CA GLN A 452 1.00 11.39 2.49
C GLN A 452 0.23 12.55 3.07
N THR A 453 0.44 13.74 2.51
CA THR A 453 -0.29 14.95 2.89
C THR A 453 -1.36 15.22 1.85
N LEU A 454 -2.58 15.45 2.29
CA LEU A 454 -3.65 15.90 1.40
C LEU A 454 -3.35 17.31 0.87
N PRO A 455 -3.86 17.69 -0.32
CA PRO A 455 -3.61 19.00 -0.92
C PRO A 455 -4.06 20.19 -0.06
N ASP A 456 -5.03 19.99 0.82
CA ASP A 456 -5.52 20.99 1.77
C ASP A 456 -4.60 21.15 3.00
N GLY A 457 -3.55 20.36 3.11
CA GLY A 457 -2.57 20.44 4.18
C GLY A 457 -3.07 20.00 5.57
N ILE A 458 -4.33 19.59 5.68
CA ILE A 458 -4.99 19.32 6.96
C ILE A 458 -4.66 17.93 7.48
N PHE A 459 -4.19 17.02 6.63
CA PHE A 459 -4.10 15.62 7.00
C PHE A 459 -2.86 14.91 6.46
N GLY A 460 -1.99 14.46 7.37
CA GLY A 460 -0.92 13.54 7.04
C GLY A 460 -1.39 12.10 7.28
N GLN A 461 -1.12 11.22 6.34
CA GLN A 461 -1.37 9.80 6.49
C GLN A 461 -0.07 9.04 6.38
N ASP A 462 0.21 8.23 7.39
CA ASP A 462 1.38 7.38 7.38
C ASP A 462 1.05 6.02 6.78
N GLN A 463 1.91 5.59 5.89
CA GLN A 463 1.81 4.32 5.22
C GLN A 463 3.12 3.58 5.38
N SER A 464 3.08 2.36 5.89
CA SER A 464 4.28 1.54 6.00
C SER A 464 4.93 1.36 4.63
N LEU A 465 6.25 1.46 4.57
CA LEU A 465 7.03 1.14 3.36
C LEU A 465 7.17 -0.36 3.17
N GLY A 466 7.23 -1.12 4.27
CA GLY A 466 7.32 -2.57 4.28
C GLY A 466 5.95 -3.23 4.44
N ALA A 467 5.74 -3.97 5.52
CA ALA A 467 4.48 -4.67 5.76
C ALA A 467 3.29 -3.71 5.90
N PRO A 468 2.12 -4.02 5.31
CA PRO A 468 0.99 -3.08 5.24
C PRO A 468 0.49 -2.56 6.59
N TRP A 469 0.52 -3.40 7.63
CA TRP A 469 0.06 -3.06 8.97
C TRP A 469 1.17 -2.56 9.90
N GLY A 470 2.38 -2.30 9.36
CA GLY A 470 3.54 -1.84 10.12
C GLY A 470 4.18 -2.94 10.97
N PRO A 471 4.76 -2.61 12.14
CA PRO A 471 5.36 -3.56 13.07
C PRO A 471 4.31 -4.29 13.92
N ASP A 472 4.75 -5.29 14.69
CA ASP A 472 4.00 -5.92 15.78
C ASP A 472 2.64 -6.51 15.36
N TYR A 473 2.64 -7.41 14.36
CA TYR A 473 1.40 -8.08 13.97
C TYR A 473 1.59 -9.47 13.36
N ASP A 474 0.52 -10.25 13.40
CA ASP A 474 0.31 -11.43 12.59
C ASP A 474 -0.95 -11.25 11.73
N SER A 475 -0.92 -11.75 10.51
CA SER A 475 -2.11 -11.77 9.68
C SER A 475 -2.27 -13.07 8.90
N ILE A 476 -3.52 -13.45 8.69
CA ILE A 476 -3.91 -14.48 7.72
C ILE A 476 -4.83 -13.79 6.72
N GLY A 477 -4.42 -13.77 5.46
CA GLY A 477 -5.19 -13.20 4.37
C GLY A 477 -5.61 -14.28 3.38
N ALA A 478 -6.82 -14.17 2.86
CA ALA A 478 -7.31 -14.99 1.77
C ALA A 478 -8.00 -14.11 0.75
N TYR A 479 -7.74 -14.36 -0.53
CA TYR A 479 -8.42 -13.66 -1.60
C TYR A 479 -8.87 -14.61 -2.71
N THR A 480 -9.89 -14.19 -3.45
CA THR A 480 -10.37 -14.90 -4.63
C THR A 480 -10.79 -13.88 -5.68
N ASN A 481 -10.17 -13.94 -6.85
CA ASN A 481 -10.55 -13.18 -8.02
C ASN A 481 -11.25 -14.10 -9.02
N ILE A 482 -12.46 -13.75 -9.40
CA ILE A 482 -13.27 -14.48 -10.37
C ILE A 482 -13.52 -13.56 -11.56
N LYS A 483 -13.12 -13.97 -12.75
CA LYS A 483 -13.35 -13.24 -13.99
C LYS A 483 -14.18 -14.08 -14.94
N PHE A 484 -15.31 -13.57 -15.33
CA PHE A 484 -16.23 -14.23 -16.26
C PHE A 484 -15.92 -13.83 -17.70
N LYS A 485 -16.30 -14.69 -18.66
CA LYS A 485 -16.07 -14.45 -20.09
C LYS A 485 -16.73 -13.16 -20.62
N ASN A 486 -17.85 -12.75 -20.01
CA ASN A 486 -18.55 -11.51 -20.36
C ASN A 486 -17.87 -10.24 -19.80
N GLY A 487 -16.74 -10.36 -19.12
CA GLY A 487 -16.00 -9.27 -18.52
C GLY A 487 -16.45 -8.91 -17.08
N ALA A 488 -17.49 -9.55 -16.55
CA ALA A 488 -17.85 -9.36 -15.14
C ALA A 488 -16.75 -9.91 -14.24
N ARG A 489 -16.54 -9.25 -13.10
CA ARG A 489 -15.48 -9.58 -12.14
C ARG A 489 -16.03 -9.55 -10.73
N LEU A 490 -15.51 -10.45 -9.91
CA LEU A 490 -15.77 -10.49 -8.47
C LEU A 490 -14.45 -10.75 -7.75
N ARG A 491 -14.13 -9.88 -6.78
CA ARG A 491 -13.01 -10.06 -5.86
C ARG A 491 -13.57 -10.20 -4.44
N LEU A 492 -13.12 -11.21 -3.76
CA LEU A 492 -13.41 -11.46 -2.36
C LEU A 492 -12.08 -11.44 -1.61
N ASN A 493 -11.97 -10.61 -0.57
CA ASN A 493 -10.80 -10.59 0.30
C ASN A 493 -11.27 -10.76 1.75
N TYR A 494 -10.55 -11.57 2.49
CA TYR A 494 -10.71 -11.70 3.93
C TYR A 494 -9.35 -11.62 4.59
N GLU A 495 -9.26 -10.83 5.67
CA GLU A 495 -8.07 -10.75 6.48
C GLU A 495 -8.43 -10.85 7.96
N PHE A 496 -7.69 -11.69 8.66
CA PHE A 496 -7.62 -11.70 10.11
C PHE A 496 -6.26 -11.12 10.53
N ILE A 497 -6.27 -10.12 11.40
CA ILE A 497 -5.07 -9.45 11.87
C ILE A 497 -5.08 -9.42 13.40
N ARG A 498 -3.99 -9.89 14.02
CA ARG A 498 -3.64 -9.62 15.41
C ARG A 498 -2.61 -8.50 15.40
N LYS A 499 -2.95 -7.34 15.93
CA LYS A 499 -2.09 -6.16 15.98
C LYS A 499 -1.69 -5.86 17.41
N GLY A 500 -0.39 -5.88 17.69
CA GLY A 500 0.16 -5.42 18.96
C GLY A 500 0.23 -3.89 19.05
N PRO A 501 0.54 -3.34 20.22
CA PRO A 501 0.41 -1.91 20.50
C PRO A 501 1.47 -1.02 19.84
N ILE A 502 2.49 -1.59 19.21
CA ILE A 502 3.58 -0.80 18.61
C ILE A 502 3.30 -0.51 17.14
N TYR A 503 3.54 0.73 16.70
CA TYR A 503 3.48 1.18 15.32
C TYR A 503 4.63 2.11 14.97
N GLN A 504 4.91 2.31 13.69
CA GLN A 504 5.99 3.19 13.23
C GLN A 504 5.70 4.64 13.62
N GLY A 505 6.75 5.38 14.00
CA GLY A 505 6.63 6.78 14.38
C GLY A 505 5.90 7.01 15.69
N MET A 506 5.67 5.96 16.49
CA MET A 506 5.05 6.10 17.81
C MET A 506 5.91 6.96 18.72
N ALA A 507 5.29 7.97 19.35
CA ALA A 507 5.92 8.86 20.29
C ALA A 507 5.11 8.96 21.58
N SER A 508 5.76 9.31 22.68
CA SER A 508 5.10 9.53 23.97
C SER A 508 5.76 10.66 24.73
N LYS A 509 5.03 11.31 25.62
CA LYS A 509 5.57 12.34 26.51
C LYS A 509 6.10 11.74 27.79
N VAL A 510 7.35 12.01 28.09
CA VAL A 510 8.02 11.59 29.32
C VAL A 510 8.50 12.80 30.12
N SER A 511 8.55 12.66 31.43
CA SER A 511 9.13 13.67 32.31
C SER A 511 10.64 13.43 32.44
N VAL A 512 11.43 14.37 31.94
CA VAL A 512 12.89 14.31 31.98
C VAL A 512 13.39 15.45 32.85
N THR A 513 14.28 15.14 33.79
CA THR A 513 15.00 16.13 34.60
C THR A 513 16.40 16.29 34.04
N ALA A 514 16.64 17.42 33.41
CA ALA A 514 17.92 17.71 32.76
C ALA A 514 18.21 19.23 32.85
N ASP A 515 19.42 19.57 32.53
CA ASP A 515 19.82 20.96 32.28
C ASP A 515 19.42 21.34 30.86
N PHE A 516 18.22 21.90 30.70
CA PHE A 516 17.68 22.30 29.41
C PHE A 516 18.16 23.66 28.91
N ASP A 517 18.78 24.48 29.78
CA ASP A 517 19.32 25.79 29.40
C ASP A 517 20.84 25.78 29.17
N GLY A 518 21.51 24.65 29.44
CA GLY A 518 22.93 24.45 29.25
C GLY A 518 23.79 25.30 30.18
N ASP A 519 23.21 25.92 31.21
CA ASP A 519 23.95 26.66 32.21
C ASP A 519 24.24 25.76 33.42
N PRO A 520 25.47 25.30 33.61
CA PRO A 520 25.82 24.41 34.71
C PRO A 520 25.65 25.04 36.09
N THR A 521 25.32 26.33 36.16
CA THR A 521 25.05 27.05 37.41
C THR A 521 23.58 27.05 37.81
N THR A 522 22.68 26.69 36.87
CA THR A 522 21.25 26.56 37.14
C THR A 522 20.91 25.13 37.58
N ALA A 523 19.86 25.00 38.37
CA ALA A 523 19.40 23.68 38.76
C ALA A 523 18.69 22.99 37.61
N ALA A 524 18.96 21.70 37.41
CA ALA A 524 18.23 20.88 36.43
C ALA A 524 16.72 21.02 36.61
N THR A 525 16.01 21.26 35.53
CA THR A 525 14.56 21.41 35.51
C THR A 525 13.90 20.12 35.03
N THR A 526 12.63 19.89 35.43
CA THR A 526 11.86 18.75 34.91
C THR A 526 10.87 19.24 33.88
N GLU A 527 11.03 18.78 32.68
CA GLU A 527 10.12 19.08 31.55
C GLU A 527 9.47 17.82 31.03
N LYS A 528 8.28 17.98 30.41
CA LYS A 528 7.64 16.93 29.62
C LYS A 528 8.05 17.07 28.17
N ILE A 529 8.81 16.12 27.68
CA ILE A 529 9.30 16.10 26.29
C ILE A 529 8.76 14.91 25.52
N TRP A 530 8.65 15.05 24.21
CA TRP A 530 8.33 13.95 23.32
C TRP A 530 9.57 13.08 23.05
N VAL A 531 9.39 11.77 23.14
CA VAL A 531 10.42 10.77 22.82
C VAL A 531 9.83 9.68 21.93
N PRO A 532 10.58 9.12 20.97
CA PRO A 532 10.11 8.01 20.17
C PRO A 532 10.03 6.74 21.00
N VAL A 533 8.97 5.96 20.80
CA VAL A 533 8.81 4.66 21.45
C VAL A 533 9.53 3.60 20.61
N TYR A 534 10.60 3.05 21.18
CA TYR A 534 11.37 1.96 20.56
C TYR A 534 12.03 1.12 21.68
N TYR A 535 12.79 0.10 21.34
CA TYR A 535 13.27 -0.88 22.33
C TYR A 535 14.08 -0.30 23.50
N ASP A 536 14.71 0.85 23.33
CA ASP A 536 15.46 1.57 24.39
C ASP A 536 14.62 2.63 25.13
N TYR A 537 13.31 2.63 24.95
CA TYR A 537 12.41 3.66 25.48
C TYR A 537 12.55 3.88 26.99
N ASP A 538 12.74 2.81 27.78
CA ASP A 538 12.84 2.92 29.25
C ASP A 538 14.07 3.69 29.71
N LYS A 539 15.09 3.86 28.88
CA LYS A 539 16.23 4.74 29.21
C LYS A 539 15.81 6.21 29.38
N TYR A 540 14.69 6.60 28.77
CA TYR A 540 14.20 7.99 28.78
C TYR A 540 12.95 8.17 29.61
N ALA A 541 12.06 7.18 29.58
CA ALA A 541 10.76 7.26 30.21
C ALA A 541 10.74 6.89 31.71
N GLY A 542 11.84 6.30 32.18
CA GLY A 542 11.89 5.72 33.53
C GLY A 542 11.26 4.34 33.60
N ASP A 543 11.47 3.68 34.73
CA ASP A 543 11.12 2.28 34.94
C ASP A 543 9.65 1.98 34.66
N GLY A 544 9.40 1.04 33.76
CA GLY A 544 8.08 0.47 33.48
C GLY A 544 7.20 1.23 32.51
N ALA A 545 7.66 2.32 31.87
CA ALA A 545 6.84 3.03 30.88
C ALA A 545 6.66 2.24 29.61
N LEU A 546 7.69 1.58 29.12
CA LEU A 546 7.60 0.67 27.98
C LEU A 546 6.72 -0.54 28.32
N GLU A 547 6.88 -1.13 29.50
CA GLU A 547 6.07 -2.26 29.94
C GLU A 547 4.58 -1.90 29.99
N ALA A 548 4.23 -0.68 30.42
CA ALA A 548 2.85 -0.19 30.42
C ALA A 548 2.26 -0.11 29.01
N ILE A 549 3.05 0.27 27.99
CA ILE A 549 2.62 0.25 26.60
C ILE A 549 2.45 -1.20 26.12
N LEU A 550 3.44 -2.05 26.38
CA LEU A 550 3.46 -3.44 25.93
C LEU A 550 2.43 -4.33 26.63
N SER A 551 1.92 -3.93 27.80
CA SER A 551 0.85 -4.63 28.53
C SER A 551 -0.55 -4.34 27.97
N ARG A 552 -0.70 -3.40 27.04
CA ARG A 552 -1.97 -3.16 26.36
C ARG A 552 -2.39 -4.42 25.61
N PRO A 553 -3.69 -4.76 25.56
CA PRO A 553 -4.16 -5.95 24.87
C PRO A 553 -3.95 -5.82 23.37
N ASP A 554 -3.67 -6.94 22.71
CA ASP A 554 -3.66 -7.00 21.26
C ASP A 554 -5.04 -6.66 20.71
N GLU A 555 -5.06 -5.90 19.62
CA GLU A 555 -6.26 -5.64 18.85
C GLU A 555 -6.43 -6.74 17.79
N TYR A 556 -7.65 -7.26 17.66
CA TYR A 556 -8.01 -8.26 16.64
C TYR A 556 -8.95 -7.63 15.63
N ARG A 557 -8.59 -7.76 14.35
CA ARG A 557 -9.34 -7.22 13.22
C ARG A 557 -9.77 -8.35 12.29
N HIS A 558 -11.03 -8.35 11.89
CA HIS A 558 -11.56 -9.18 10.80
C HIS A 558 -12.05 -8.23 9.71
N LEU A 559 -11.41 -8.24 8.56
CA LEU A 559 -11.76 -7.41 7.42
C LEU A 559 -12.29 -8.29 6.29
N LEU A 560 -13.48 -8.01 5.82
CA LEU A 560 -14.09 -8.67 4.68
C LEU A 560 -14.40 -7.65 3.60
N SER A 561 -13.84 -7.81 2.41
CA SER A 561 -14.13 -6.95 1.26
C SER A 561 -14.71 -7.78 0.12
N ILE A 562 -15.76 -7.27 -0.49
CA ILE A 562 -16.41 -7.82 -1.68
C ILE A 562 -16.46 -6.71 -2.72
N ILE A 563 -15.81 -6.90 -3.85
CA ILE A 563 -15.73 -5.92 -4.93
C ILE A 563 -16.21 -6.61 -6.20
N GLY A 564 -17.27 -6.06 -6.79
CA GLY A 564 -17.87 -6.56 -8.04
C GLY A 564 -17.88 -5.47 -9.10
N ALA A 565 -17.62 -5.88 -10.34
CA ALA A 565 -17.74 -5.01 -11.50
C ALA A 565 -18.40 -5.77 -12.63
N MET A 566 -19.38 -5.15 -13.28
CA MET A 566 -20.14 -5.77 -14.38
C MET A 566 -20.28 -4.77 -15.52
N PRO A 567 -19.75 -5.07 -16.71
CA PRO A 567 -19.99 -4.25 -17.88
C PRO A 567 -21.47 -4.37 -18.28
N LEU A 568 -22.16 -3.23 -18.37
CA LEU A 568 -23.53 -3.13 -18.86
C LEU A 568 -23.53 -2.88 -20.37
N GLU A 569 -22.60 -2.04 -20.81
CA GLU A 569 -22.38 -1.64 -22.20
C GLU A 569 -20.87 -1.49 -22.42
N LYS A 570 -20.44 -1.30 -23.68
CA LYS A 570 -19.00 -1.15 -24.02
C LYS A 570 -18.28 -0.03 -23.23
N ALA A 571 -19.02 1.01 -22.89
CA ALA A 571 -18.49 2.19 -22.21
C ALA A 571 -19.05 2.35 -20.80
N ILE A 572 -19.90 1.46 -20.32
CA ILE A 572 -20.62 1.60 -19.07
C ILE A 572 -20.42 0.37 -18.20
N GLU A 573 -19.97 0.55 -17.00
CA GLU A 573 -19.76 -0.51 -16.00
C GLU A 573 -20.48 -0.19 -14.71
N LEU A 574 -21.19 -1.17 -14.15
CA LEU A 574 -21.70 -1.13 -12.79
C LEU A 574 -20.61 -1.64 -11.84
N GLN A 575 -20.33 -0.88 -10.78
CA GLN A 575 -19.41 -1.27 -9.74
C GLN A 575 -20.11 -1.31 -8.39
N LEU A 576 -19.83 -2.35 -7.62
CA LEU A 576 -20.32 -2.55 -6.26
C LEU A 576 -19.13 -2.93 -5.39
N SER A 577 -19.02 -2.29 -4.22
CA SER A 577 -18.00 -2.66 -3.23
C SER A 577 -18.59 -2.58 -1.83
N THR A 578 -18.23 -3.53 -1.00
CA THR A 578 -18.50 -3.48 0.43
C THR A 578 -17.26 -3.92 1.20
N THR A 579 -16.96 -3.21 2.27
CA THR A 579 -15.96 -3.62 3.24
C THR A 579 -16.57 -3.60 4.62
N ILE A 580 -16.39 -4.68 5.37
CA ILE A 580 -16.88 -4.85 6.73
C ILE A 580 -15.67 -5.12 7.61
N GLY A 581 -15.52 -4.34 8.67
CA GLY A 581 -14.50 -4.53 9.70
C GLY A 581 -15.15 -4.86 11.04
N PHE A 582 -14.64 -5.89 11.71
CA PHE A 582 -14.99 -6.22 13.09
C PHE A 582 -13.72 -6.14 13.93
N TYR A 583 -13.79 -5.37 15.03
CA TYR A 583 -12.67 -5.11 15.90
C TYR A 583 -12.97 -5.59 17.32
N ARG A 584 -11.99 -6.25 17.92
CA ARG A 584 -11.99 -6.58 19.35
C ARG A 584 -10.76 -5.98 20.00
N ASN A 585 -10.90 -5.50 21.22
CA ASN A 585 -9.92 -4.67 21.94
C ASN A 585 -9.51 -3.44 21.12
N PHE A 586 -10.52 -2.81 20.53
CA PHE A 586 -10.36 -1.65 19.66
C PHE A 586 -9.50 -0.58 20.30
N ARG A 587 -8.49 -0.08 19.60
CA ARG A 587 -7.48 0.86 20.10
C ARG A 587 -6.71 0.31 21.30
N HIS A 588 -6.49 -0.98 21.34
CA HIS A 588 -5.81 -1.63 22.47
C HIS A 588 -6.48 -1.40 23.83
N VAL A 589 -7.80 -1.22 23.85
CA VAL A 589 -8.61 -1.08 25.07
C VAL A 589 -9.31 -2.41 25.33
N GLU A 590 -9.05 -3.00 26.49
CA GLU A 590 -9.61 -4.30 26.85
C GLU A 590 -11.13 -4.32 26.80
N GLY A 591 -11.69 -5.29 26.10
CA GLY A 591 -13.13 -5.48 25.94
C GLY A 591 -13.83 -4.50 25.00
N ALA A 592 -13.16 -3.46 24.50
CA ALA A 592 -13.72 -2.58 23.49
C ALA A 592 -13.97 -3.34 22.19
N SER A 593 -15.13 -3.17 21.58
CA SER A 593 -15.47 -3.79 20.29
C SER A 593 -16.17 -2.81 19.38
N GLU A 594 -15.79 -2.84 18.09
CA GLU A 594 -16.30 -1.93 17.09
C GLU A 594 -16.62 -2.65 15.79
N THR A 595 -17.48 -2.05 14.98
CA THR A 595 -17.83 -2.55 13.64
C THR A 595 -17.85 -1.39 12.67
N ALA A 596 -17.11 -1.50 11.58
CA ALA A 596 -17.13 -0.56 10.48
C ALA A 596 -17.82 -1.20 9.27
N LEU A 597 -18.66 -0.45 8.58
CA LEU A 597 -19.32 -0.86 7.34
C LEU A 597 -19.15 0.23 6.29
N LEU A 598 -18.77 -0.19 5.12
CA LEU A 598 -18.57 0.66 3.98
C LEU A 598 -19.23 0.04 2.77
N LEU A 599 -20.10 0.78 2.12
CA LEU A 599 -20.80 0.38 0.92
C LEU A 599 -20.56 1.41 -0.18
N TYR A 600 -20.25 0.92 -1.34
CA TYR A 600 -20.14 1.70 -2.56
C TYR A 600 -20.98 1.04 -3.66
N ALA A 601 -21.74 1.83 -4.38
CA ALA A 601 -22.40 1.44 -5.62
C ALA A 601 -22.27 2.58 -6.62
N GLY A 602 -21.88 2.30 -7.84
CA GLY A 602 -21.68 3.34 -8.83
C GLY A 602 -21.71 2.83 -10.25
N ILE A 603 -21.97 3.73 -11.17
CA ILE A 603 -21.87 3.53 -12.61
C ILE A 603 -20.62 4.27 -13.07
N VAL A 604 -19.72 3.57 -13.72
CA VAL A 604 -18.52 4.14 -14.32
C VAL A 604 -18.72 4.22 -15.82
N VAL A 605 -18.49 5.39 -16.38
CA VAL A 605 -18.54 5.64 -17.83
C VAL A 605 -17.13 5.85 -18.35
N HIS A 606 -16.73 5.06 -19.31
CA HIS A 606 -15.45 5.15 -20.00
C HIS A 606 -15.67 5.70 -21.40
N LEU A 607 -15.18 6.89 -21.67
CA LEU A 607 -15.23 7.50 -22.99
C LEU A 607 -13.83 7.46 -23.62
N PRO A 608 -13.56 6.53 -24.53
CA PRO A 608 -12.32 6.56 -25.29
C PRO A 608 -12.34 7.77 -26.22
N ALA A 609 -11.26 8.52 -26.27
CA ALA A 609 -11.08 9.48 -27.36
C ALA A 609 -10.95 8.73 -28.69
N LYS A 610 -11.59 9.23 -29.72
CA LYS A 610 -11.49 8.70 -31.07
C LYS A 610 -10.18 9.11 -31.71
#